data_e40727325332512dbcd1ed77c666fbec
#
_entry.id   e40727325332512dbcd1ed77c666fbec
#
_cell.length_a   1.000
_cell.length_b   1.000
_cell.length_c   1.000
_cell.angle_alpha   90.00
_cell.angle_beta   90.00
_cell.angle_gamma   90.00
#
_symmetry.space_group_name_H-M   'P 1'
#
loop_
_entity.id
_entity.type
_entity.pdbx_description
1 polymer ?
#
loop_
_entity_poly.entity_id
_entity_poly.type
_entity_poly.pdbx_seq_one_letter_code
_entity_poly.pdbx_strand_id
1 'polypeptide(L)'
;MSFEDSDVVRSAVRVEGFRDDEFDYQLIRALGMAAYGGSSVGECLGAVAEITDGSPQSWTRVFERTAQRVEAQGRECLAAGRTVSGRDGLLRASTYYRTAEYYGGGSGADGPGARSQACFSEAARLIHPPVEPLAVPFGTGTMPGYLARPAAGAAGSGPRPTVVAVGGFDSSAEELYFQLGVPGTERGWNVVVFDGPGQLGCMRTEPDLTFRPDYEVPIGAVLDTATGLPGVDPGRLALCGQSFGSYFAARAAATDDRVRALVANPPVVDMGRYMDAWVGTDVYRMSRDIRPEDVAGVPEDLMPRQMQWGIEAICTRFGVPSFHAWRDAMTAYRLGDLTAAVTCPVLALVGEREGAEPMAQFDELVSGVAGPVTSRVFRPADGASAHCQSDNLRLSAQVIYDWLDARLG
;
A
#
# COMPACT_ATOMS: atom_id res chain seq x y z
N MET A 1 22.65 12.08 1.83
CA MET A 1 21.95 12.86 0.81
C MET A 1 20.55 13.05 1.35
N SER A 2 20.22 14.23 1.83
CA SER A 2 18.81 14.50 2.21
C SER A 2 18.03 14.63 0.93
N PHE A 3 16.85 14.04 0.86
CA PHE A 3 15.93 14.24 -0.25
C PHE A 3 15.29 15.65 -0.23
N GLU A 4 15.97 16.63 0.33
CA GLU A 4 15.48 18.00 0.52
C GLU A 4 15.13 18.72 -0.80
N ASP A 5 15.68 18.24 -1.93
CA ASP A 5 15.39 18.77 -3.28
C ASP A 5 14.48 17.86 -4.12
N SER A 6 13.82 16.88 -3.50
CA SER A 6 12.89 16.01 -4.23
C SER A 6 11.58 16.77 -4.54
N ASP A 7 11.16 16.72 -5.81
CA ASP A 7 9.86 17.25 -6.25
C ASP A 7 8.68 16.37 -5.81
N VAL A 8 8.94 15.22 -5.18
CA VAL A 8 7.93 14.31 -4.64
C VAL A 8 7.96 14.37 -3.11
N VAL A 9 6.90 14.91 -2.51
CA VAL A 9 6.74 14.99 -1.06
C VAL A 9 5.67 14.01 -0.61
N ARG A 10 6.03 13.02 0.21
CA ARG A 10 5.09 11.99 0.70
C ARG A 10 4.18 12.51 1.82
N SER A 11 4.60 13.52 2.56
CA SER A 11 3.78 14.18 3.58
C SER A 11 4.18 15.65 3.75
N ALA A 12 3.17 16.52 3.81
CA ALA A 12 3.34 17.93 4.22
C ALA A 12 3.08 18.14 5.73
N VAL A 13 2.55 17.12 6.40
CA VAL A 13 2.31 17.14 7.85
C VAL A 13 3.48 16.43 8.52
N ARG A 14 4.18 17.18 9.39
CA ARG A 14 5.30 16.65 10.18
C ARG A 14 4.81 16.32 11.58
N VAL A 15 5.17 15.14 12.06
CA VAL A 15 5.06 14.80 13.48
C VAL A 15 6.41 15.12 14.10
N GLU A 16 6.44 15.89 15.17
CA GLU A 16 7.68 16.17 15.88
C GLU A 16 8.22 14.87 16.49
N GLY A 17 9.14 14.25 15.83
CA GLY A 17 9.76 12.99 16.24
C GLY A 17 11.07 12.74 15.51
N PHE A 18 11.09 12.98 14.22
CA PHE A 18 12.26 12.76 13.38
C PHE A 18 12.58 13.98 12.52
N ARG A 19 13.88 14.17 12.24
CA ARG A 19 14.35 15.14 11.25
C ARG A 19 14.34 14.54 9.85
N ASP A 20 14.42 13.22 9.79
CA ASP A 20 14.34 12.46 8.55
C ASP A 20 12.90 12.42 8.06
N ASP A 21 12.65 12.94 6.86
CA ASP A 21 11.32 13.09 6.28
C ASP A 21 10.64 11.74 6.02
N GLU A 22 11.42 10.72 5.65
CA GLU A 22 10.87 9.39 5.39
C GLU A 22 10.48 8.68 6.70
N PHE A 23 11.26 8.87 7.77
CA PHE A 23 10.90 8.35 9.10
C PHE A 23 9.62 9.00 9.64
N ASP A 24 9.47 10.32 9.48
CA ASP A 24 8.24 11.01 9.85
C ASP A 24 7.05 10.50 9.04
N TYR A 25 7.22 10.32 7.72
CA TYR A 25 6.15 9.79 6.88
C TYR A 25 5.75 8.35 7.30
N GLN A 26 6.71 7.46 7.54
CA GLN A 26 6.42 6.10 7.98
C GLN A 26 5.77 6.08 9.37
N LEU A 27 6.11 7.03 10.24
CA LEU A 27 5.43 7.21 11.52
C LEU A 27 3.98 7.69 11.33
N ILE A 28 3.73 8.69 10.48
CA ILE A 28 2.37 9.15 10.14
C ILE A 28 1.55 7.99 9.58
N ARG A 29 2.13 7.18 8.73
CA ARG A 29 1.49 5.98 8.15
C ARG A 29 1.09 4.97 9.24
N ALA A 30 1.97 4.69 10.19
CA ALA A 30 1.66 3.83 11.32
C ALA A 30 0.58 4.44 12.24
N LEU A 31 0.67 5.74 12.54
CA LEU A 31 -0.33 6.47 13.34
C LEU A 31 -1.70 6.49 12.68
N GLY A 32 -1.76 6.66 11.35
CA GLY A 32 -3.02 6.68 10.59
C GLY A 32 -3.84 5.40 10.74
N MET A 33 -3.17 4.23 10.90
CA MET A 33 -3.86 2.95 11.10
C MET A 33 -4.68 2.92 12.41
N ALA A 34 -4.41 3.81 13.38
CA ALA A 34 -5.19 3.93 14.61
C ALA A 34 -6.67 4.27 14.34
N ALA A 35 -6.97 4.93 13.24
CA ALA A 35 -8.33 5.27 12.83
C ALA A 35 -9.24 4.04 12.70
N TYR A 36 -8.67 2.88 12.40
CA TYR A 36 -9.38 1.62 12.19
C TYR A 36 -8.81 0.46 13.03
N GLY A 37 -8.15 0.77 14.15
CA GLY A 37 -7.69 -0.22 15.12
C GLY A 37 -6.39 -0.96 14.75
N GLY A 38 -5.70 -0.53 13.68
CA GLY A 38 -4.43 -1.13 13.25
C GLY A 38 -3.22 -0.66 14.07
N SER A 39 -3.33 0.41 14.85
CA SER A 39 -2.24 0.90 15.70
C SER A 39 -2.78 1.65 16.93
N SER A 40 -1.87 2.17 17.75
CA SER A 40 -2.16 3.06 18.87
C SER A 40 -1.18 4.22 18.90
N VAL A 41 -1.70 5.45 19.02
CA VAL A 41 -0.88 6.67 19.09
C VAL A 41 0.18 6.58 20.17
N GLY A 42 -0.19 6.11 21.37
CA GLY A 42 0.75 5.98 22.49
C GLY A 42 1.85 4.96 22.27
N GLU A 43 1.55 3.84 21.58
CA GLU A 43 2.55 2.82 21.25
C GLU A 43 3.52 3.31 20.16
N CYS A 44 3.01 4.03 19.13
CA CYS A 44 3.85 4.65 18.12
C CYS A 44 4.78 5.72 18.70
N LEU A 45 4.25 6.65 19.49
CA LEU A 45 5.05 7.72 20.12
C LEU A 45 6.05 7.16 21.16
N GLY A 46 5.69 6.08 21.85
CA GLY A 46 6.62 5.35 22.71
C GLY A 46 7.78 4.74 21.94
N ALA A 47 7.53 4.21 20.73
CA ALA A 47 8.59 3.72 19.85
C ALA A 47 9.50 4.86 19.37
N VAL A 48 8.94 6.02 18.96
CA VAL A 48 9.72 7.19 18.54
C VAL A 48 10.77 7.60 19.56
N ALA A 49 10.42 7.59 20.85
CA ALA A 49 11.33 7.98 21.93
C ALA A 49 12.59 7.10 22.04
N GLU A 50 12.58 5.91 21.44
CA GLU A 50 13.68 4.95 21.51
C GLU A 50 14.40 4.77 20.15
N ILE A 51 13.88 5.35 19.08
CA ILE A 51 14.47 5.27 17.74
C ILE A 51 15.53 6.36 17.57
N THR A 52 16.71 5.97 17.10
CA THR A 52 17.73 6.91 16.66
C THR A 52 17.32 7.45 15.28
N ASP A 53 17.16 8.77 15.18
CA ASP A 53 16.79 9.46 13.95
C ASP A 53 17.74 9.11 12.79
N GLY A 54 17.19 8.78 11.64
CA GLY A 54 17.94 8.39 10.44
C GLY A 54 18.60 7.00 10.52
N SER A 55 18.34 6.18 11.56
CA SER A 55 18.88 4.82 11.68
C SER A 55 17.85 3.73 11.37
N PRO A 56 17.85 3.13 10.15
CA PRO A 56 16.99 2.01 9.78
C PRO A 56 17.06 0.82 10.73
N GLN A 57 18.26 0.49 11.25
CA GLN A 57 18.43 -0.62 12.19
C GLN A 57 17.76 -0.32 13.53
N SER A 58 17.84 0.95 14.00
CA SER A 58 17.16 1.37 15.22
C SER A 58 15.64 1.29 15.04
N TRP A 59 15.11 1.76 13.90
CA TRP A 59 13.71 1.67 13.53
C TRP A 59 13.20 0.22 13.57
N THR A 60 13.84 -0.66 12.80
CA THR A 60 13.47 -2.09 12.73
C THR A 60 13.47 -2.72 14.12
N ARG A 61 14.55 -2.57 14.87
CA ARG A 61 14.69 -3.16 16.22
C ARG A 61 13.61 -2.67 17.16
N VAL A 62 13.30 -1.37 17.18
CA VAL A 62 12.34 -0.79 18.13
C VAL A 62 10.91 -1.19 17.79
N PHE A 63 10.53 -1.10 16.48
CA PHE A 63 9.19 -1.52 16.07
C PHE A 63 8.99 -3.03 16.18
N GLU A 64 10.00 -3.85 15.91
CA GLU A 64 9.92 -5.29 16.12
C GLU A 64 9.72 -5.64 17.60
N ARG A 65 10.48 -5.02 18.50
CA ARG A 65 10.30 -5.20 19.96
C ARG A 65 8.92 -4.73 20.42
N THR A 66 8.43 -3.62 19.89
CA THR A 66 7.08 -3.12 20.17
C THR A 66 6.03 -4.12 19.71
N ALA A 67 6.17 -4.66 18.48
CA ALA A 67 5.30 -5.69 17.94
C ALA A 67 5.29 -6.95 18.80
N GLN A 68 6.46 -7.46 19.18
CA GLN A 68 6.61 -8.66 20.04
C GLN A 68 5.90 -8.47 21.39
N ARG A 69 6.06 -7.31 22.02
CA ARG A 69 5.38 -7.00 23.29
C ARG A 69 3.87 -6.98 23.12
N VAL A 70 3.36 -6.32 22.10
CA VAL A 70 1.91 -6.19 21.84
C VAL A 70 1.32 -7.54 21.44
N GLU A 71 2.03 -8.35 20.65
CA GLU A 71 1.65 -9.71 20.33
C GLU A 71 1.53 -10.59 21.57
N ALA A 72 2.55 -10.56 22.45
CA ALA A 72 2.53 -11.34 23.70
C ALA A 72 1.32 -10.97 24.57
N GLN A 73 1.03 -9.68 24.73
CA GLN A 73 -0.16 -9.21 25.46
C GLN A 73 -1.47 -9.68 24.80
N GLY A 74 -1.53 -9.65 23.46
CA GLY A 74 -2.68 -10.16 22.70
C GLY A 74 -2.90 -11.65 22.94
N ARG A 75 -1.84 -12.45 22.88
CA ARG A 75 -1.89 -13.90 23.13
C ARG A 75 -2.28 -14.24 24.57
N GLU A 76 -1.78 -13.50 25.56
CA GLU A 76 -2.21 -13.63 26.96
C GLU A 76 -3.71 -13.34 27.11
N CYS A 77 -4.23 -12.33 26.41
CA CYS A 77 -5.66 -12.05 26.40
C CYS A 77 -6.47 -13.20 25.78
N LEU A 78 -6.02 -13.78 24.67
CA LEU A 78 -6.69 -14.94 24.07
C LEU A 78 -6.68 -16.16 25.01
N ALA A 79 -5.54 -16.45 25.61
CA ALA A 79 -5.41 -17.55 26.58
C ALA A 79 -6.34 -17.39 27.79
N ALA A 80 -6.65 -16.14 28.16
CA ALA A 80 -7.60 -15.81 29.22
C ALA A 80 -9.07 -15.68 28.74
N GLY A 81 -9.37 -16.06 27.50
CA GLY A 81 -10.73 -15.98 26.92
C GLY A 81 -11.17 -14.55 26.54
N ARG A 82 -10.28 -13.57 26.58
CA ARG A 82 -10.56 -12.17 26.25
C ARG A 82 -10.37 -11.92 24.74
N THR A 83 -11.29 -12.46 23.94
CA THR A 83 -11.18 -12.52 22.46
C THR A 83 -11.02 -11.14 21.82
N VAL A 84 -11.80 -10.12 22.20
CA VAL A 84 -11.71 -8.77 21.64
C VAL A 84 -10.34 -8.15 21.90
N SER A 85 -9.87 -8.18 23.13
CA SER A 85 -8.57 -7.61 23.51
C SER A 85 -7.42 -8.35 22.81
N GLY A 86 -7.52 -9.67 22.67
CA GLY A 86 -6.54 -10.47 21.96
C GLY A 86 -6.50 -10.17 20.46
N ARG A 87 -7.66 -10.14 19.81
CA ARG A 87 -7.79 -9.72 18.41
C ARG A 87 -7.16 -8.35 18.17
N ASP A 88 -7.54 -7.36 18.97
CA ASP A 88 -7.06 -5.98 18.81
C ASP A 88 -5.55 -5.86 19.07
N GLY A 89 -5.01 -6.66 20.00
CA GLY A 89 -3.57 -6.78 20.21
C GLY A 89 -2.84 -7.34 18.98
N LEU A 90 -3.35 -8.43 18.40
CA LEU A 90 -2.75 -9.05 17.21
C LEU A 90 -2.84 -8.14 15.97
N LEU A 91 -3.93 -7.41 15.78
CA LEU A 91 -4.06 -6.43 14.69
C LEU A 91 -2.98 -5.34 14.79
N ARG A 92 -2.79 -4.76 15.98
CA ARG A 92 -1.73 -3.76 16.19
C ARG A 92 -0.33 -4.36 16.04
N ALA A 93 -0.10 -5.56 16.57
CA ALA A 93 1.18 -6.25 16.40
C ALA A 93 1.51 -6.46 14.91
N SER A 94 0.52 -6.86 14.10
CA SER A 94 0.67 -6.98 12.65
C SER A 94 1.17 -5.67 12.01
N THR A 95 0.55 -4.55 12.32
CA THR A 95 0.99 -3.23 11.81
C THR A 95 2.42 -2.91 12.24
N TYR A 96 2.79 -3.17 13.50
CA TYR A 96 4.15 -2.83 13.98
C TYR A 96 5.22 -3.75 13.39
N TYR A 97 4.92 -5.02 13.16
CA TYR A 97 5.81 -5.91 12.41
C TYR A 97 5.99 -5.44 10.96
N ARG A 98 4.91 -5.05 10.29
CA ARG A 98 4.99 -4.46 8.93
C ARG A 98 5.82 -3.18 8.94
N THR A 99 5.64 -2.31 9.96
CA THR A 99 6.41 -1.07 10.14
C THR A 99 7.91 -1.37 10.36
N ALA A 100 8.23 -2.43 11.11
CA ALA A 100 9.60 -2.91 11.27
C ALA A 100 10.20 -3.44 9.97
N GLU A 101 9.41 -4.18 9.16
CA GLU A 101 9.83 -4.74 7.87
C GLU A 101 10.28 -3.67 6.88
N TYR A 102 9.70 -2.48 6.95
CA TYR A 102 9.96 -1.41 5.98
C TYR A 102 11.47 -1.18 5.74
N TYR A 103 12.25 -1.12 6.81
CA TYR A 103 13.71 -1.02 6.75
C TYR A 103 14.44 -2.33 7.05
N GLY A 104 13.71 -3.37 7.40
CA GLY A 104 14.28 -4.66 7.83
C GLY A 104 14.80 -5.55 6.69
N GLY A 105 14.61 -5.14 5.45
CA GLY A 105 15.30 -5.68 4.28
C GLY A 105 15.08 -7.17 3.99
N GLY A 106 13.96 -7.80 4.39
CA GLY A 106 13.88 -9.22 4.16
C GLY A 106 12.48 -9.80 3.95
N SER A 107 12.30 -10.49 2.83
CA SER A 107 11.18 -11.41 2.57
C SER A 107 11.35 -12.77 3.28
N GLY A 108 12.25 -12.88 4.26
CA GLY A 108 12.54 -14.15 4.94
C GLY A 108 11.32 -14.74 5.67
N ALA A 109 11.22 -16.07 5.65
CA ALA A 109 10.09 -16.82 6.22
C ALA A 109 9.86 -16.56 7.73
N ASP A 110 10.87 -16.12 8.46
CA ASP A 110 10.83 -15.83 9.90
C ASP A 110 10.97 -14.32 10.20
N GLY A 111 10.95 -13.47 9.18
CA GLY A 111 11.12 -12.02 9.32
C GLY A 111 9.88 -11.31 9.88
N PRO A 112 10.02 -9.99 10.19
CA PRO A 112 8.90 -9.20 10.71
C PRO A 112 7.65 -9.26 9.85
N GLY A 113 7.78 -9.24 8.52
CA GLY A 113 6.65 -9.31 7.62
C GLY A 113 5.89 -10.63 7.66
N ALA A 114 6.58 -11.76 7.80
CA ALA A 114 5.93 -13.06 8.00
C ALA A 114 5.15 -13.11 9.34
N ARG A 115 5.71 -12.50 10.39
CA ARG A 115 5.01 -12.34 11.67
C ARG A 115 3.82 -11.40 11.58
N SER A 116 3.92 -10.33 10.77
CA SER A 116 2.78 -9.45 10.46
C SER A 116 1.63 -10.24 9.88
N GLN A 117 1.87 -11.02 8.83
CA GLN A 117 0.86 -11.89 8.21
C GLN A 117 0.26 -12.91 9.20
N ALA A 118 1.11 -13.54 10.02
CA ALA A 118 0.65 -14.52 11.01
C ALA A 118 -0.27 -13.90 12.06
N CYS A 119 0.11 -12.75 12.64
CA CYS A 119 -0.71 -12.00 13.59
C CYS A 119 -2.04 -11.56 12.96
N PHE A 120 -2.01 -11.01 11.75
CA PHE A 120 -3.21 -10.61 11.05
C PHE A 120 -4.13 -11.81 10.76
N SER A 121 -3.59 -12.89 10.20
CA SER A 121 -4.37 -14.08 9.87
C SER A 121 -5.05 -14.72 11.08
N GLU A 122 -4.42 -14.70 12.24
CA GLU A 122 -5.03 -15.15 13.50
C GLU A 122 -6.15 -14.20 13.93
N ALA A 123 -5.89 -12.89 13.93
CA ALA A 123 -6.89 -11.88 14.29
C ALA A 123 -8.09 -11.85 13.33
N ALA A 124 -7.84 -12.05 12.04
CA ALA A 124 -8.85 -12.05 10.97
C ALA A 124 -9.99 -13.05 11.25
N ARG A 125 -9.67 -14.22 11.83
CA ARG A 125 -10.65 -15.24 12.21
C ARG A 125 -11.55 -14.82 13.37
N LEU A 126 -11.12 -13.80 14.15
CA LEU A 126 -11.81 -13.28 15.33
C LEU A 126 -12.64 -12.01 15.03
N ILE A 127 -12.58 -11.53 13.79
CA ILE A 127 -13.42 -10.43 13.28
C ILE A 127 -14.81 -11.01 12.92
N HIS A 128 -15.84 -10.22 13.00
CA HIS A 128 -17.21 -10.64 12.64
C HIS A 128 -17.84 -9.72 11.59
N PRO A 129 -18.15 -10.29 10.40
CA PRO A 129 -17.81 -11.64 9.94
C PRO A 129 -16.30 -11.84 9.82
N PRO A 130 -15.78 -13.06 9.89
CA PRO A 130 -14.35 -13.31 9.74
C PRO A 130 -13.82 -12.78 8.40
N VAL A 131 -12.63 -12.22 8.42
CA VAL A 131 -11.89 -11.89 7.19
C VAL A 131 -11.32 -13.19 6.64
N GLU A 132 -11.72 -13.55 5.44
CA GLU A 132 -11.43 -14.84 4.82
C GLU A 132 -10.09 -14.77 4.07
N PRO A 133 -9.13 -15.69 4.31
CA PRO A 133 -7.92 -15.75 3.51
C PRO A 133 -8.28 -16.10 2.06
N LEU A 134 -7.60 -15.45 1.12
CA LEU A 134 -7.77 -15.63 -0.31
C LEU A 134 -6.44 -16.04 -0.94
N ALA A 135 -6.46 -17.08 -1.77
CA ALA A 135 -5.34 -17.48 -2.61
C ALA A 135 -5.77 -17.33 -4.07
N VAL A 136 -5.21 -16.37 -4.76
CA VAL A 136 -5.54 -16.10 -6.17
C VAL A 136 -4.58 -16.90 -7.06
N PRO A 137 -5.05 -17.85 -7.87
CA PRO A 137 -4.17 -18.60 -8.78
C PRO A 137 -3.50 -17.66 -9.79
N PHE A 138 -2.18 -17.74 -9.92
CA PHE A 138 -1.44 -16.95 -10.88
C PHE A 138 -0.19 -17.69 -11.39
N GLY A 139 -0.15 -17.95 -12.70
CA GLY A 139 0.91 -18.77 -13.28
C GLY A 139 0.91 -20.18 -12.67
N THR A 140 2.04 -20.59 -12.10
CA THR A 140 2.20 -21.87 -11.39
C THR A 140 2.03 -21.75 -9.86
N GLY A 141 1.85 -20.52 -9.36
CA GLY A 141 1.76 -20.19 -7.94
C GLY A 141 0.46 -19.50 -7.56
N THR A 142 0.51 -18.73 -6.48
CA THR A 142 -0.64 -18.01 -5.94
C THR A 142 -0.24 -16.63 -5.44
N MET A 143 -1.13 -15.66 -5.60
CA MET A 143 -1.04 -14.36 -4.94
C MET A 143 -1.89 -14.41 -3.66
N PRO A 144 -1.31 -14.12 -2.47
CA PRO A 144 -2.03 -14.12 -1.22
C PRO A 144 -2.90 -12.88 -1.06
N GLY A 145 -4.00 -13.01 -0.31
CA GLY A 145 -4.88 -11.90 -0.01
C GLY A 145 -5.95 -12.25 1.01
N TYR A 146 -6.91 -11.36 1.14
CA TYR A 146 -8.05 -11.54 2.03
C TYR A 146 -9.33 -10.97 1.41
N LEU A 147 -10.45 -11.57 1.79
CA LEU A 147 -11.78 -11.06 1.52
C LEU A 147 -12.41 -10.60 2.84
N ALA A 148 -12.68 -9.31 2.94
CA ALA A 148 -13.46 -8.72 4.03
C ALA A 148 -14.90 -8.53 3.59
N ARG A 149 -15.85 -8.98 4.41
CA ARG A 149 -17.29 -8.88 4.17
C ARG A 149 -17.99 -7.99 5.19
N PRO A 150 -19.02 -7.24 4.80
CA PRO A 150 -19.83 -6.49 5.74
C PRO A 150 -20.64 -7.43 6.65
N ALA A 151 -20.95 -6.97 7.86
CA ALA A 151 -21.81 -7.71 8.78
C ALA A 151 -23.22 -7.96 8.18
N ALA A 152 -23.84 -9.05 8.58
CA ALA A 152 -25.20 -9.36 8.18
C ALA A 152 -26.15 -8.22 8.59
N GLY A 153 -26.99 -7.76 7.65
CA GLY A 153 -27.96 -6.66 7.89
C GLY A 153 -27.41 -5.26 7.56
N ALA A 154 -26.13 -5.09 7.23
CA ALA A 154 -25.58 -3.78 6.88
C ALA A 154 -26.18 -3.17 5.59
N ALA A 155 -26.67 -3.98 4.65
CA ALA A 155 -27.47 -3.56 3.49
C ALA A 155 -28.02 -4.78 2.75
N GLY A 156 -29.32 -5.02 2.76
CA GLY A 156 -30.01 -6.00 1.91
C GLY A 156 -29.50 -7.46 1.95
N SER A 157 -30.20 -8.38 1.29
CA SER A 157 -29.93 -9.83 1.26
C SER A 157 -29.51 -10.31 -0.15
N GLY A 158 -28.57 -9.64 -0.82
CA GLY A 158 -28.14 -10.02 -2.18
C GLY A 158 -26.63 -9.92 -2.37
N PRO A 159 -26.15 -10.21 -3.58
CA PRO A 159 -24.77 -9.94 -3.95
C PRO A 159 -24.43 -8.46 -3.78
N ARG A 160 -23.23 -8.17 -3.28
CA ARG A 160 -22.80 -6.83 -2.87
C ARG A 160 -21.77 -6.24 -3.83
N PRO A 161 -21.71 -4.91 -3.94
CA PRO A 161 -20.64 -4.26 -4.64
C PRO A 161 -19.30 -4.61 -3.98
N THR A 162 -18.25 -4.68 -4.76
CA THR A 162 -16.96 -5.14 -4.28
C THR A 162 -15.83 -4.21 -4.76
N VAL A 163 -15.00 -3.78 -3.80
CA VAL A 163 -13.75 -3.08 -4.10
C VAL A 163 -12.62 -4.11 -4.13
N VAL A 164 -11.82 -4.08 -5.19
CA VAL A 164 -10.51 -4.71 -5.22
C VAL A 164 -9.47 -3.63 -4.94
N ALA A 165 -8.82 -3.72 -3.79
CA ALA A 165 -7.79 -2.79 -3.35
C ALA A 165 -6.44 -3.20 -3.94
N VAL A 166 -5.81 -2.29 -4.67
CA VAL A 166 -4.54 -2.51 -5.37
C VAL A 166 -3.46 -1.70 -4.71
N GLY A 167 -2.55 -2.37 -4.01
CA GLY A 167 -1.46 -1.74 -3.28
C GLY A 167 -0.33 -1.23 -4.17
N GLY A 168 0.44 -0.28 -3.63
CA GLY A 168 1.63 0.26 -4.27
C GLY A 168 2.90 -0.57 -4.06
N PHE A 169 4.04 0.11 -4.19
CA PHE A 169 5.35 -0.53 -4.07
C PHE A 169 5.55 -1.21 -2.71
N ASP A 170 5.29 -0.52 -1.63
CA ASP A 170 5.57 -0.95 -0.26
C ASP A 170 4.31 -1.27 0.57
N SER A 171 3.18 -1.47 -0.09
CA SER A 171 1.93 -1.89 0.55
C SER A 171 1.96 -3.37 0.96
N SER A 172 1.09 -3.74 1.89
CA SER A 172 0.71 -5.12 2.15
C SER A 172 -0.81 -5.28 2.19
N ALA A 173 -1.30 -6.49 1.96
CA ALA A 173 -2.73 -6.80 2.04
C ALA A 173 -3.30 -6.49 3.44
N GLU A 174 -2.52 -6.73 4.50
CA GLU A 174 -2.89 -6.42 5.88
C GLU A 174 -3.09 -4.92 6.10
N GLU A 175 -2.23 -4.09 5.51
CA GLU A 175 -2.34 -2.64 5.59
C GLU A 175 -3.56 -2.12 4.81
N LEU A 176 -3.76 -2.63 3.59
CA LEU A 176 -4.93 -2.29 2.76
C LEU A 176 -6.26 -2.63 3.45
N TYR A 177 -6.28 -3.66 4.31
CA TYR A 177 -7.43 -3.96 5.13
C TYR A 177 -7.81 -2.79 6.05
N PHE A 178 -6.86 -2.13 6.70
CA PHE A 178 -7.17 -0.95 7.52
C PHE A 178 -7.52 0.27 6.67
N GLN A 179 -6.84 0.47 5.55
CA GLN A 179 -7.05 1.64 4.70
C GLN A 179 -8.39 1.60 3.95
N LEU A 180 -8.78 0.44 3.44
CA LEU A 180 -9.93 0.26 2.56
C LEU A 180 -10.90 -0.84 3.05
N GLY A 181 -10.38 -1.93 3.63
CA GLY A 181 -11.18 -3.07 4.06
C GLY A 181 -12.17 -2.70 5.14
N VAL A 182 -11.72 -2.19 6.29
CA VAL A 182 -12.59 -1.81 7.40
C VAL A 182 -13.62 -0.76 6.97
N PRO A 183 -13.22 0.39 6.39
CA PRO A 183 -14.21 1.40 6.00
C PRO A 183 -15.19 0.95 4.91
N GLY A 184 -14.78 0.03 4.03
CA GLY A 184 -15.66 -0.54 3.02
C GLY A 184 -16.71 -1.47 3.62
N THR A 185 -16.31 -2.35 4.52
CA THR A 185 -17.23 -3.26 5.20
C THR A 185 -18.24 -2.52 6.11
N GLU A 186 -17.82 -1.44 6.77
CA GLU A 186 -18.71 -0.54 7.53
C GLU A 186 -19.82 0.06 6.65
N ARG A 187 -19.59 0.20 5.32
CA ARG A 187 -20.50 0.77 4.33
C ARG A 187 -21.22 -0.25 3.46
N GLY A 188 -21.08 -1.53 3.79
CA GLY A 188 -21.80 -2.60 3.10
C GLY A 188 -21.10 -3.16 1.87
N TRP A 189 -19.85 -2.82 1.61
CA TRP A 189 -19.03 -3.33 0.52
C TRP A 189 -18.27 -4.60 0.90
N ASN A 190 -18.13 -5.53 -0.03
CA ASN A 190 -17.05 -6.49 0.06
C ASN A 190 -15.74 -5.80 -0.32
N VAL A 191 -14.63 -6.19 0.30
CA VAL A 191 -13.33 -5.68 -0.07
C VAL A 191 -12.34 -6.84 -0.22
N VAL A 192 -11.75 -6.95 -1.39
CA VAL A 192 -10.64 -7.86 -1.68
C VAL A 192 -9.36 -7.06 -1.56
N VAL A 193 -8.45 -7.50 -0.69
CA VAL A 193 -7.09 -6.98 -0.56
C VAL A 193 -6.12 -8.09 -0.92
N PHE A 194 -5.04 -7.80 -1.63
CA PHE A 194 -4.09 -8.82 -2.07
C PHE A 194 -2.68 -8.25 -2.23
N ASP A 195 -1.70 -9.13 -2.18
CA ASP A 195 -0.32 -8.86 -2.57
C ASP A 195 -0.03 -9.56 -3.90
N GLY A 196 0.29 -8.78 -4.91
CA GLY A 196 0.62 -9.26 -6.24
C GLY A 196 2.13 -9.32 -6.51
N PRO A 197 2.54 -9.63 -7.76
CA PRO A 197 3.94 -9.71 -8.15
C PRO A 197 4.73 -8.48 -7.73
N GLY A 198 5.90 -8.67 -7.13
CA GLY A 198 6.77 -7.61 -6.61
C GLY A 198 6.40 -7.08 -5.22
N GLN A 199 5.22 -7.37 -4.69
CA GLN A 199 4.84 -7.03 -3.32
C GLN A 199 5.35 -8.08 -2.33
N LEU A 200 5.84 -7.64 -1.17
CA LEU A 200 6.57 -8.54 -0.25
C LEU A 200 5.74 -9.72 0.22
N GLY A 201 4.43 -9.54 0.44
CA GLY A 201 3.55 -10.63 0.84
C GLY A 201 3.47 -11.75 -0.19
N CYS A 202 3.45 -11.41 -1.49
CA CYS A 202 3.51 -12.38 -2.58
C CYS A 202 4.91 -13.01 -2.68
N MET A 203 5.96 -12.19 -2.64
CA MET A 203 7.34 -12.66 -2.80
C MET A 203 7.83 -13.59 -1.67
N ARG A 204 7.18 -13.60 -0.51
CA ARG A 204 7.51 -14.56 0.58
C ARG A 204 7.25 -16.01 0.18
N THR A 205 6.24 -16.25 -0.62
CA THR A 205 5.87 -17.59 -1.10
C THR A 205 6.27 -17.82 -2.55
N GLU A 206 6.32 -16.76 -3.34
CA GLU A 206 6.57 -16.76 -4.78
C GLU A 206 7.68 -15.74 -5.11
N PRO A 207 8.95 -16.01 -4.74
CA PRO A 207 10.03 -15.02 -4.82
C PRO A 207 10.36 -14.58 -6.26
N ASP A 208 10.00 -15.39 -7.25
CA ASP A 208 10.21 -15.09 -8.67
C ASP A 208 9.12 -14.21 -9.28
N LEU A 209 8.02 -13.98 -8.55
CA LEU A 209 6.97 -13.07 -8.98
C LEU A 209 7.36 -11.62 -8.65
N THR A 210 8.13 -11.02 -9.54
CA THR A 210 8.60 -9.62 -9.43
C THR A 210 7.61 -8.65 -10.08
N PHE A 211 7.76 -7.33 -9.83
CA PHE A 211 6.96 -6.32 -10.49
C PHE A 211 7.05 -6.43 -12.01
N ARG A 212 5.93 -6.20 -12.68
CA ARG A 212 5.79 -6.27 -14.13
C ARG A 212 4.99 -5.08 -14.67
N PRO A 213 5.31 -4.54 -15.86
CA PRO A 213 4.62 -3.36 -16.38
C PRO A 213 3.18 -3.64 -16.83
N ASP A 214 2.86 -4.88 -17.25
CA ASP A 214 1.54 -5.35 -17.66
C ASP A 214 0.71 -5.89 -16.48
N TYR A 215 0.55 -5.05 -15.45
CA TYR A 215 -0.08 -5.46 -14.19
C TYR A 215 -1.60 -5.70 -14.31
N GLU A 216 -2.22 -5.36 -15.43
CA GLU A 216 -3.57 -5.80 -15.80
C GLU A 216 -3.72 -7.32 -15.79
N VAL A 217 -2.65 -8.07 -16.05
CA VAL A 217 -2.66 -9.55 -16.07
C VAL A 217 -2.88 -10.12 -14.66
N PRO A 218 -2.07 -9.79 -13.62
CA PRO A 218 -2.37 -10.23 -12.26
C PRO A 218 -3.69 -9.68 -11.71
N ILE A 219 -4.08 -8.43 -12.02
CA ILE A 219 -5.38 -7.91 -11.60
C ILE A 219 -6.52 -8.68 -12.26
N GLY A 220 -6.39 -9.07 -13.54
CA GLY A 220 -7.35 -9.94 -14.23
C GLY A 220 -7.59 -11.25 -13.48
N ALA A 221 -6.53 -11.90 -13.00
CA ALA A 221 -6.65 -13.12 -12.17
C ALA A 221 -7.37 -12.85 -10.82
N VAL A 222 -7.13 -11.69 -10.21
CA VAL A 222 -7.87 -11.28 -9.00
C VAL A 222 -9.35 -11.06 -9.31
N LEU A 223 -9.69 -10.41 -10.43
CA LEU A 223 -11.07 -10.19 -10.86
C LEU A 223 -11.77 -11.51 -11.22
N ASP A 224 -11.08 -12.46 -11.87
CA ASP A 224 -11.60 -13.81 -12.12
C ASP A 224 -11.97 -14.52 -10.81
N THR A 225 -11.06 -14.45 -9.84
CA THR A 225 -11.30 -15.03 -8.51
C THR A 225 -12.46 -14.32 -7.82
N ALA A 226 -12.45 -12.98 -7.76
CA ALA A 226 -13.45 -12.20 -7.06
C ALA A 226 -14.87 -12.43 -7.61
N THR A 227 -15.04 -12.47 -8.93
CA THR A 227 -16.35 -12.72 -9.57
C THR A 227 -16.91 -14.10 -9.28
N GLY A 228 -16.07 -15.08 -8.97
CA GLY A 228 -16.46 -16.43 -8.56
C GLY A 228 -16.86 -16.57 -7.08
N LEU A 229 -16.61 -15.55 -6.24
CA LEU A 229 -16.87 -15.62 -4.82
C LEU A 229 -18.37 -15.43 -4.51
N PRO A 230 -18.95 -16.26 -3.63
CA PRO A 230 -20.33 -16.08 -3.18
C PRO A 230 -20.56 -14.68 -2.61
N GLY A 231 -21.67 -14.06 -2.96
CA GLY A 231 -22.07 -12.74 -2.44
C GLY A 231 -21.34 -11.54 -3.07
N VAL A 232 -20.49 -11.75 -4.08
CA VAL A 232 -19.94 -10.70 -4.94
C VAL A 232 -20.89 -10.45 -6.11
N ASP A 233 -21.17 -9.19 -6.40
CA ASP A 233 -21.91 -8.79 -7.59
C ASP A 233 -20.92 -8.48 -8.72
N PRO A 234 -20.85 -9.32 -9.75
CA PRO A 234 -19.89 -9.15 -10.84
C PRO A 234 -20.18 -7.89 -11.70
N GLY A 235 -21.38 -7.33 -11.61
CA GLY A 235 -21.75 -6.08 -12.28
C GLY A 235 -21.38 -4.82 -11.50
N ARG A 236 -20.86 -4.94 -10.26
CA ARG A 236 -20.53 -3.82 -9.37
C ARG A 236 -19.14 -3.97 -8.76
N LEU A 237 -18.13 -4.11 -9.63
CA LEU A 237 -16.70 -4.18 -9.24
C LEU A 237 -16.02 -2.83 -9.41
N ALA A 238 -15.31 -2.38 -8.39
CA ALA A 238 -14.46 -1.20 -8.43
C ALA A 238 -13.00 -1.56 -8.14
N LEU A 239 -12.06 -0.90 -8.80
CA LEU A 239 -10.65 -0.92 -8.42
C LEU A 239 -10.31 0.33 -7.63
N CYS A 240 -9.57 0.16 -6.54
CA CYS A 240 -9.01 1.27 -5.77
C CYS A 240 -7.51 1.10 -5.69
N GLY A 241 -6.78 1.88 -6.50
CA GLY A 241 -5.32 1.90 -6.55
C GLY A 241 -4.74 2.92 -5.57
N GLN A 242 -3.78 2.47 -4.76
CA GLN A 242 -3.04 3.31 -3.82
C GLN A 242 -1.59 3.45 -4.29
N SER A 243 -1.08 4.68 -4.43
CA SER A 243 0.30 4.94 -4.86
C SER A 243 0.59 4.30 -6.24
N PHE A 244 1.66 3.54 -6.36
CA PHE A 244 1.97 2.76 -7.58
C PHE A 244 0.82 1.82 -7.99
N GLY A 245 0.01 1.39 -7.04
CA GLY A 245 -1.23 0.64 -7.31
C GLY A 245 -2.24 1.38 -8.18
N SER A 246 -2.18 2.71 -8.25
CA SER A 246 -3.01 3.51 -9.15
C SER A 246 -2.67 3.26 -10.62
N TYR A 247 -1.38 3.13 -10.95
CA TYR A 247 -0.94 2.72 -12.29
C TYR A 247 -1.48 1.32 -12.63
N PHE A 248 -1.34 0.38 -11.71
CA PHE A 248 -1.81 -0.99 -11.92
C PHE A 248 -3.33 -1.05 -12.14
N ALA A 249 -4.08 -0.35 -11.29
CA ALA A 249 -5.53 -0.30 -11.36
C ALA A 249 -6.03 0.40 -12.63
N ALA A 250 -5.37 1.49 -13.06
CA ALA A 250 -5.72 2.20 -14.28
C ALA A 250 -5.47 1.35 -15.54
N ARG A 251 -4.38 0.58 -15.60
CA ARG A 251 -4.14 -0.38 -16.70
C ARG A 251 -5.25 -1.42 -16.80
N ALA A 252 -5.63 -2.02 -15.66
CA ALA A 252 -6.71 -2.99 -15.64
C ALA A 252 -8.06 -2.37 -16.01
N ALA A 253 -8.35 -1.15 -15.55
CA ALA A 253 -9.57 -0.43 -15.92
C ALA A 253 -9.63 -0.07 -17.42
N ALA A 254 -8.48 0.08 -18.07
CA ALA A 254 -8.38 0.33 -19.51
C ALA A 254 -8.60 -0.92 -20.39
N THR A 255 -8.47 -2.13 -19.81
CA THR A 255 -8.40 -3.39 -20.56
C THR A 255 -9.43 -4.43 -20.13
N ASP A 256 -10.17 -4.19 -19.03
CA ASP A 256 -11.13 -5.15 -18.46
C ASP A 256 -12.48 -4.46 -18.16
N ASP A 257 -13.48 -4.78 -18.97
CA ASP A 257 -14.83 -4.20 -18.89
C ASP A 257 -15.60 -4.55 -17.61
N ARG A 258 -15.11 -5.51 -16.80
CA ARG A 258 -15.67 -5.81 -15.48
C ARG A 258 -15.44 -4.69 -14.48
N VAL A 259 -14.43 -3.83 -14.72
CA VAL A 259 -14.15 -2.67 -13.86
C VAL A 259 -15.17 -1.59 -14.12
N ARG A 260 -16.07 -1.37 -13.16
CA ARG A 260 -17.19 -0.42 -13.27
C ARG A 260 -16.87 0.95 -12.67
N ALA A 261 -15.84 1.07 -11.87
CA ALA A 261 -15.31 2.33 -11.35
C ALA A 261 -13.83 2.19 -10.97
N LEU A 262 -13.07 3.27 -11.13
CA LEU A 262 -11.66 3.36 -10.79
C LEU A 262 -11.46 4.48 -9.76
N VAL A 263 -10.75 4.18 -8.68
CA VAL A 263 -10.18 5.18 -7.75
C VAL A 263 -8.66 5.15 -7.93
N ALA A 264 -8.04 6.28 -8.23
CA ALA A 264 -6.59 6.47 -8.36
C ALA A 264 -6.09 7.45 -7.29
N ASN A 265 -5.21 7.00 -6.38
CA ASN A 265 -4.81 7.77 -5.19
C ASN A 265 -3.32 7.57 -4.80
N PRO A 266 -2.42 8.53 -5.13
CA PRO A 266 -2.57 9.50 -6.22
C PRO A 266 -2.44 8.81 -7.58
N PRO A 267 -2.93 9.44 -8.67
CA PRO A 267 -2.71 8.94 -10.02
C PRO A 267 -1.23 8.81 -10.34
N VAL A 268 -0.87 7.68 -10.93
CA VAL A 268 0.45 7.44 -11.52
C VAL A 268 0.23 7.01 -12.96
N VAL A 269 0.63 7.85 -13.92
CA VAL A 269 0.50 7.58 -15.36
C VAL A 269 1.83 7.23 -16.02
N ASP A 270 2.93 7.67 -15.43
CA ASP A 270 4.30 7.40 -15.87
C ASP A 270 5.23 7.27 -14.65
N MET A 271 5.56 6.02 -14.30
CA MET A 271 6.41 5.74 -13.16
C MET A 271 7.86 6.17 -13.40
N GLY A 272 8.31 6.16 -14.64
CA GLY A 272 9.67 6.64 -14.96
C GLY A 272 9.86 8.11 -14.57
N ARG A 273 8.92 8.98 -15.00
CA ARG A 273 8.93 10.40 -14.58
C ARG A 273 8.77 10.58 -13.06
N TYR A 274 7.89 9.78 -12.46
CA TYR A 274 7.67 9.83 -11.02
C TYR A 274 8.96 9.51 -10.25
N MET A 275 9.67 8.46 -10.66
CA MET A 275 10.94 8.07 -10.04
C MET A 275 12.07 9.07 -10.34
N ASP A 276 12.13 9.62 -11.55
CA ASP A 276 13.11 10.67 -11.89
C ASP A 276 12.91 11.93 -11.02
N ALA A 277 11.65 12.30 -10.72
CA ALA A 277 11.34 13.40 -9.81
C ALA A 277 11.67 13.07 -8.34
N TRP A 278 11.46 11.84 -7.92
CA TRP A 278 11.72 11.40 -6.54
C TRP A 278 13.21 11.22 -6.25
N VAL A 279 13.95 10.54 -7.13
CA VAL A 279 15.37 10.26 -6.94
C VAL A 279 16.25 11.42 -7.38
N GLY A 280 15.78 12.22 -8.32
CA GLY A 280 16.55 13.28 -8.98
C GLY A 280 17.37 12.76 -10.16
N THR A 281 17.22 13.39 -11.32
CA THR A 281 17.89 12.96 -12.58
C THR A 281 19.41 13.00 -12.50
N ASP A 282 19.98 13.87 -11.68
CA ASP A 282 21.44 14.00 -11.55
C ASP A 282 22.06 12.82 -10.80
N VAL A 283 21.33 12.16 -9.92
CA VAL A 283 21.79 10.93 -9.24
C VAL A 283 22.13 9.85 -10.26
N TYR A 284 21.29 9.68 -11.27
CA TYR A 284 21.54 8.71 -12.34
C TYR A 284 22.73 9.09 -13.25
N ARG A 285 22.93 10.39 -13.51
CA ARG A 285 24.01 10.86 -14.36
C ARG A 285 25.38 10.79 -13.69
N MET A 286 25.42 10.97 -12.38
CA MET A 286 26.68 10.98 -11.60
C MET A 286 27.03 9.62 -11.05
N SER A 287 26.10 8.70 -10.91
CA SER A 287 26.34 7.40 -10.33
C SER A 287 26.92 6.44 -11.35
N ARG A 288 27.99 5.74 -10.98
CA ARG A 288 28.37 4.45 -11.55
C ARG A 288 27.15 3.53 -11.41
N ASP A 289 26.93 2.60 -12.35
CA ASP A 289 25.92 1.56 -12.18
C ASP A 289 26.19 0.77 -10.89
N ILE A 290 25.21 0.76 -9.99
CA ILE A 290 25.35 0.19 -8.64
C ILE A 290 24.49 -1.06 -8.58
N ARG A 291 25.08 -2.16 -8.11
CA ARG A 291 24.41 -3.43 -7.86
C ARG A 291 24.17 -3.63 -6.36
N PRO A 292 23.21 -4.49 -5.96
CA PRO A 292 23.02 -4.84 -4.54
C PRO A 292 24.32 -5.29 -3.85
N GLU A 293 25.15 -6.10 -4.51
CA GLU A 293 26.42 -6.56 -3.96
C GLU A 293 27.47 -5.44 -3.77
N ASP A 294 27.40 -4.37 -4.55
CA ASP A 294 28.31 -3.22 -4.43
C ASP A 294 28.02 -2.37 -3.18
N VAL A 295 26.79 -2.43 -2.65
CA VAL A 295 26.38 -1.66 -1.47
C VAL A 295 26.47 -2.48 -0.18
N ALA A 296 26.51 -3.79 -0.28
CA ALA A 296 26.62 -4.67 0.87
C ALA A 296 27.88 -4.39 1.68
N GLY A 297 27.72 -3.95 2.93
CA GLY A 297 28.85 -3.67 3.83
C GLY A 297 29.57 -2.35 3.59
N VAL A 298 29.08 -1.47 2.73
CA VAL A 298 29.59 -0.11 2.59
C VAL A 298 29.36 0.65 3.91
N PRO A 299 30.38 1.34 4.47
CA PRO A 299 30.20 2.15 5.67
C PRO A 299 29.15 3.26 5.48
N GLU A 300 28.40 3.55 6.54
CA GLU A 300 27.28 4.52 6.49
C GLU A 300 27.72 5.96 6.18
N ASP A 301 28.94 6.32 6.55
CA ASP A 301 29.53 7.62 6.23
C ASP A 301 29.86 7.79 4.73
N LEU A 302 29.96 6.68 3.99
CA LEU A 302 30.16 6.68 2.54
C LEU A 302 28.85 6.50 1.76
N MET A 303 27.90 5.75 2.29
CA MET A 303 26.56 5.58 1.71
C MET A 303 25.53 5.33 2.82
N PRO A 304 24.54 6.22 3.00
CA PRO A 304 23.48 6.03 4.00
C PRO A 304 22.79 4.68 3.87
N ARG A 305 22.49 4.04 4.98
CA ARG A 305 21.81 2.72 5.01
C ARG A 305 20.47 2.71 4.29
N GLN A 306 19.73 3.81 4.33
CA GLN A 306 18.48 3.95 3.57
C GLN A 306 18.71 3.80 2.07
N MET A 307 19.81 4.38 1.54
CA MET A 307 20.13 4.24 0.11
C MET A 307 20.55 2.81 -0.22
N GLN A 308 21.37 2.16 0.63
CA GLN A 308 21.76 0.75 0.44
C GLN A 308 20.50 -0.14 0.40
N TRP A 309 19.63 0.01 1.40
CA TRP A 309 18.37 -0.71 1.47
C TRP A 309 17.47 -0.43 0.26
N GLY A 310 17.36 0.83 -0.16
CA GLY A 310 16.58 1.22 -1.33
C GLY A 310 17.04 0.50 -2.60
N ILE A 311 18.35 0.44 -2.86
CA ILE A 311 18.93 -0.24 -4.02
C ILE A 311 18.63 -1.76 -3.96
N GLU A 312 18.84 -2.39 -2.81
CA GLU A 312 18.53 -3.81 -2.62
C GLU A 312 17.04 -4.10 -2.86
N ALA A 313 16.16 -3.29 -2.27
CA ALA A 313 14.71 -3.46 -2.35
C ALA A 313 14.21 -3.33 -3.79
N ILE A 314 14.61 -2.28 -4.52
CA ILE A 314 14.14 -2.06 -5.89
C ILE A 314 14.68 -3.14 -6.83
N CYS A 315 15.99 -3.49 -6.75
CA CYS A 315 16.56 -4.51 -7.62
C CYS A 315 15.89 -5.87 -7.40
N THR A 316 15.71 -6.28 -6.17
CA THR A 316 15.07 -7.55 -5.82
C THR A 316 13.61 -7.58 -6.29
N ARG A 317 12.83 -6.54 -6.01
CA ARG A 317 11.39 -6.52 -6.27
C ARG A 317 11.02 -6.35 -7.74
N PHE A 318 11.91 -5.73 -8.53
CA PHE A 318 11.75 -5.65 -9.98
C PHE A 318 12.49 -6.75 -10.74
N GLY A 319 13.26 -7.61 -10.06
CA GLY A 319 14.03 -8.67 -10.67
C GLY A 319 15.12 -8.17 -11.62
N VAL A 320 15.75 -7.05 -11.28
CA VAL A 320 16.78 -6.39 -12.12
C VAL A 320 18.14 -6.42 -11.44
N PRO A 321 19.26 -6.46 -12.20
CA PRO A 321 20.59 -6.68 -11.63
C PRO A 321 21.19 -5.43 -11.01
N SER A 322 20.68 -4.23 -11.30
CA SER A 322 21.32 -2.99 -10.89
C SER A 322 20.36 -1.81 -10.85
N PHE A 323 20.80 -0.71 -10.23
CA PHE A 323 20.04 0.53 -10.14
C PHE A 323 19.75 1.17 -11.50
N HIS A 324 20.73 1.14 -12.45
CA HIS A 324 20.49 1.63 -13.81
C HIS A 324 19.53 0.72 -14.59
N ALA A 325 19.66 -0.60 -14.44
CA ALA A 325 18.71 -1.54 -15.05
C ALA A 325 17.28 -1.35 -14.53
N TRP A 326 17.13 -1.03 -13.23
CA TRP A 326 15.83 -0.66 -12.66
C TRP A 326 15.28 0.61 -13.29
N ARG A 327 16.08 1.68 -13.41
CA ARG A 327 15.64 2.92 -14.03
C ARG A 327 15.20 2.72 -15.48
N ASP A 328 15.95 1.95 -16.25
CA ASP A 328 15.59 1.63 -17.62
C ASP A 328 14.27 0.85 -17.70
N ALA A 329 14.06 -0.11 -16.78
CA ALA A 329 12.81 -0.84 -16.67
C ALA A 329 11.61 0.07 -16.36
N MET A 330 11.79 1.15 -15.58
CA MET A 330 10.71 2.09 -15.26
C MET A 330 10.09 2.76 -16.48
N THR A 331 10.81 2.86 -17.60
CA THR A 331 10.28 3.41 -18.85
C THR A 331 9.11 2.60 -19.45
N ALA A 332 8.97 1.33 -19.08
CA ALA A 332 7.87 0.47 -19.47
C ALA A 332 6.60 0.67 -18.61
N TYR A 333 6.73 1.27 -17.43
CA TYR A 333 5.61 1.48 -16.50
C TYR A 333 4.90 2.82 -16.78
N ARG A 334 4.26 2.89 -17.94
CA ARG A 334 3.48 4.07 -18.37
C ARG A 334 2.14 3.63 -18.95
N LEU A 335 1.11 4.44 -18.73
CA LEU A 335 -0.21 4.20 -19.31
C LEU A 335 -0.20 4.51 -20.82
N GLY A 336 0.40 5.63 -21.23
CA GLY A 336 0.39 6.06 -22.63
C GLY A 336 -1.05 6.11 -23.19
N ASP A 337 -1.27 5.47 -24.33
CA ASP A 337 -2.58 5.43 -25.01
C ASP A 337 -3.67 4.73 -24.18
N LEU A 338 -3.31 3.90 -23.20
CA LEU A 338 -4.28 3.25 -22.30
C LEU A 338 -5.04 4.25 -21.45
N THR A 339 -4.49 5.45 -21.19
CA THR A 339 -5.21 6.48 -20.46
C THR A 339 -6.56 6.79 -21.12
N ALA A 340 -6.59 6.97 -22.43
CA ALA A 340 -7.82 7.23 -23.18
C ALA A 340 -8.75 6.00 -23.31
N ALA A 341 -8.26 4.80 -23.01
CA ALA A 341 -9.07 3.59 -22.99
C ALA A 341 -9.83 3.38 -21.68
N VAL A 342 -9.53 4.15 -20.62
CA VAL A 342 -10.32 4.12 -19.37
C VAL A 342 -11.65 4.81 -19.60
N THR A 343 -12.73 4.03 -19.72
CA THR A 343 -14.09 4.51 -20.03
C THR A 343 -15.03 4.48 -18.82
N CYS A 344 -14.70 3.74 -17.76
CA CYS A 344 -15.49 3.73 -16.54
C CYS A 344 -15.34 5.06 -15.77
N PRO A 345 -16.28 5.39 -14.85
CA PRO A 345 -16.11 6.53 -13.95
C PRO A 345 -14.80 6.46 -13.14
N VAL A 346 -14.11 7.59 -13.04
CA VAL A 346 -12.83 7.73 -12.33
C VAL A 346 -12.95 8.72 -11.18
N LEU A 347 -12.44 8.36 -10.01
CA LEU A 347 -12.15 9.27 -8.90
C LEU A 347 -10.63 9.42 -8.81
N ALA A 348 -10.13 10.61 -9.11
CA ALA A 348 -8.72 10.97 -8.95
C ALA A 348 -8.51 11.76 -7.65
N LEU A 349 -7.58 11.33 -6.80
CA LEU A 349 -7.26 11.91 -5.50
C LEU A 349 -5.76 12.24 -5.41
N VAL A 350 -5.39 13.38 -4.84
CA VAL A 350 -3.99 13.74 -4.59
C VAL A 350 -3.88 14.70 -3.41
N GLY A 351 -2.80 14.65 -2.65
CA GLY A 351 -2.42 15.66 -1.69
C GLY A 351 -1.75 16.86 -2.37
N GLU A 352 -2.16 18.10 -2.06
CA GLU A 352 -1.63 19.31 -2.69
C GLU A 352 -0.11 19.44 -2.57
N ARG A 353 0.48 18.87 -1.52
CA ARG A 353 1.91 18.95 -1.23
C ARG A 353 2.69 17.66 -1.48
N GLU A 354 2.16 16.76 -2.29
CA GLU A 354 2.89 15.58 -2.70
C GLU A 354 4.02 15.90 -3.71
N GLY A 355 4.04 17.13 -4.26
CA GLY A 355 5.06 17.61 -5.17
C GLY A 355 4.52 17.93 -6.58
N ALA A 356 5.38 18.52 -7.42
CA ALA A 356 5.00 18.97 -8.74
C ALA A 356 4.65 17.81 -9.68
N GLU A 357 5.44 16.74 -9.66
CA GLU A 357 5.21 15.58 -10.56
C GLU A 357 3.93 14.81 -10.22
N PRO A 358 3.60 14.46 -8.95
CA PRO A 358 2.30 13.87 -8.61
C PRO A 358 1.11 14.74 -9.06
N MET A 359 1.19 16.07 -8.90
CA MET A 359 0.16 16.98 -9.37
C MET A 359 0.05 17.00 -10.90
N ALA A 360 1.17 16.98 -11.63
CA ALA A 360 1.16 16.92 -13.09
C ALA A 360 0.55 15.61 -13.60
N GLN A 361 0.86 14.47 -12.99
CA GLN A 361 0.26 13.18 -13.35
C GLN A 361 -1.21 13.08 -12.97
N PHE A 362 -1.63 13.74 -11.89
CA PHE A 362 -3.04 13.90 -11.56
C PHE A 362 -3.79 14.66 -12.67
N ASP A 363 -3.29 15.81 -13.12
CA ASP A 363 -3.90 16.59 -14.20
C ASP A 363 -3.90 15.81 -15.52
N GLU A 364 -2.85 15.04 -15.80
CA GLU A 364 -2.74 14.20 -16.99
C GLU A 364 -3.79 13.09 -16.99
N LEU A 365 -3.98 12.37 -15.87
CA LEU A 365 -5.05 11.37 -15.77
C LEU A 365 -6.42 12.00 -15.93
N VAL A 366 -6.69 13.09 -15.20
CA VAL A 366 -7.98 13.79 -15.19
C VAL A 366 -8.39 14.27 -16.60
N SER A 367 -7.42 14.76 -17.37
CA SER A 367 -7.66 15.23 -18.73
C SER A 367 -7.61 14.15 -19.80
N GLY A 368 -6.97 13.02 -19.51
CA GLY A 368 -6.66 11.97 -20.51
C GLY A 368 -7.66 10.83 -20.58
N VAL A 369 -8.40 10.54 -19.51
CA VAL A 369 -9.37 9.42 -19.51
C VAL A 369 -10.64 9.77 -20.29
N ALA A 370 -11.23 8.80 -20.97
CA ALA A 370 -12.48 8.99 -21.73
C ALA A 370 -13.74 8.93 -20.85
N GLY A 371 -13.65 8.26 -19.68
CA GLY A 371 -14.76 8.13 -18.74
C GLY A 371 -15.06 9.41 -17.95
N PRO A 372 -16.20 9.48 -17.25
CA PRO A 372 -16.52 10.61 -16.38
C PRO A 372 -15.53 10.71 -15.21
N VAL A 373 -14.97 11.90 -14.98
CA VAL A 373 -14.00 12.14 -13.91
C VAL A 373 -14.60 12.96 -12.78
N THR A 374 -14.33 12.52 -11.55
CA THR A 374 -14.41 13.32 -10.33
C THR A 374 -12.99 13.45 -9.78
N SER A 375 -12.59 14.66 -9.43
CA SER A 375 -11.23 14.90 -8.93
C SER A 375 -11.28 15.63 -7.59
N ARG A 376 -10.32 15.32 -6.70
CA ARG A 376 -10.15 16.03 -5.44
C ARG A 376 -8.67 16.18 -5.11
N VAL A 377 -8.27 17.43 -4.85
CA VAL A 377 -6.98 17.78 -4.25
C VAL A 377 -7.21 18.02 -2.77
N PHE A 378 -6.53 17.25 -1.92
CA PHE A 378 -6.57 17.46 -0.47
C PHE A 378 -5.56 18.55 -0.08
N ARG A 379 -6.06 19.60 0.56
CA ARG A 379 -5.25 20.72 1.03
C ARG A 379 -4.76 20.48 2.46
N PRO A 380 -3.68 21.14 2.89
CA PRO A 380 -3.24 21.05 4.29
C PRO A 380 -4.33 21.35 5.31
N ALA A 381 -5.25 22.27 4.98
CA ALA A 381 -6.40 22.58 5.82
C ALA A 381 -7.41 21.44 5.98
N ASP A 382 -7.42 20.45 5.06
CA ASP A 382 -8.25 19.25 5.17
C ASP A 382 -7.66 18.23 6.19
N GLY A 383 -6.39 18.38 6.58
CA GLY A 383 -5.67 17.44 7.44
C GLY A 383 -5.51 16.06 6.80
N ALA A 384 -5.40 15.99 5.47
CA ALA A 384 -5.34 14.77 4.67
C ALA A 384 -4.40 14.95 3.46
N SER A 385 -3.32 15.71 3.62
CA SER A 385 -2.43 16.07 2.51
C SER A 385 -1.19 15.18 2.38
N ALA A 386 -1.04 14.19 3.24
CA ALA A 386 -0.01 13.17 3.12
C ALA A 386 -0.31 12.22 1.95
N HIS A 387 0.73 11.55 1.45
CA HIS A 387 0.63 10.54 0.40
C HIS A 387 -0.43 9.49 0.75
N CYS A 388 -1.37 9.25 -0.18
CA CYS A 388 -2.54 8.38 0.02
C CYS A 388 -3.40 8.77 1.25
N GLN A 389 -3.34 10.02 1.70
CA GLN A 389 -4.00 10.54 2.90
C GLN A 389 -3.77 9.68 4.15
N SER A 390 -2.55 9.16 4.30
CA SER A 390 -2.16 8.31 5.45
C SER A 390 -2.31 9.02 6.80
N ASP A 391 -2.35 10.36 6.80
CA ASP A 391 -2.61 11.23 7.93
C ASP A 391 -4.09 11.33 8.32
N ASN A 392 -5.02 10.96 7.42
CA ASN A 392 -6.47 11.02 7.67
C ASN A 392 -7.27 9.97 6.89
N LEU A 393 -7.09 8.70 7.25
CA LEU A 393 -7.78 7.59 6.60
C LEU A 393 -9.32 7.69 6.66
N ARG A 394 -9.87 8.35 7.70
CA ARG A 394 -11.32 8.54 7.81
C ARG A 394 -11.86 9.44 6.70
N LEU A 395 -11.19 10.56 6.42
CA LEU A 395 -11.60 11.47 5.35
C LEU A 395 -11.36 10.84 3.97
N SER A 396 -10.23 10.16 3.78
CA SER A 396 -9.96 9.41 2.54
C SER A 396 -11.05 8.38 2.26
N ALA A 397 -11.37 7.54 3.24
CA ALA A 397 -12.41 6.53 3.14
C ALA A 397 -13.79 7.15 2.87
N GLN A 398 -14.14 8.25 3.54
CA GLN A 398 -15.39 8.96 3.28
C GLN A 398 -15.49 9.38 1.81
N VAL A 399 -14.47 10.04 1.29
CA VAL A 399 -14.48 10.52 -0.10
C VAL A 399 -14.58 9.37 -1.10
N ILE A 400 -13.82 8.28 -0.87
CA ILE A 400 -13.81 7.12 -1.74
C ILE A 400 -15.17 6.43 -1.74
N TYR A 401 -15.67 6.06 -0.57
CA TYR A 401 -16.87 5.22 -0.48
C TYR A 401 -18.16 6.02 -0.74
N ASP A 402 -18.28 7.28 -0.33
CA ASP A 402 -19.43 8.12 -0.67
C ASP A 402 -19.53 8.31 -2.21
N TRP A 403 -18.36 8.43 -2.88
CA TRP A 403 -18.30 8.50 -4.34
C TRP A 403 -18.67 7.15 -5.01
N LEU A 404 -18.22 6.03 -4.46
CA LEU A 404 -18.54 4.68 -4.94
C LEU A 404 -20.01 4.34 -4.75
N ASP A 405 -20.59 4.67 -3.58
CA ASP A 405 -22.01 4.45 -3.26
C ASP A 405 -22.94 5.18 -4.23
N ALA A 406 -22.58 6.41 -4.62
CA ALA A 406 -23.35 7.17 -5.60
C ALA A 406 -23.36 6.58 -7.01
N ARG A 407 -22.49 5.59 -7.30
CA ARG A 407 -22.32 5.00 -8.64
C ARG A 407 -22.64 3.51 -8.71
N LEU A 408 -22.32 2.78 -7.67
CA LEU A 408 -22.41 1.31 -7.65
C LEU A 408 -23.13 0.78 -6.39
N GLY A 409 -23.50 1.65 -5.46
CA GLY A 409 -24.19 1.29 -4.23
C GLY A 409 -25.64 0.81 -4.39
#